data_fa58943f1fe696f71360e01dae734baf
#
_entry.id   fa58943f1fe696f71360e01dae734baf
#
_cell.length_a   1.000
_cell.length_b   1.000
_cell.length_c   1.000
_cell.angle_alpha   90.00
_cell.angle_beta   90.00
_cell.angle_gamma   90.00
#
_symmetry.space_group_name_H-M   'P 1'
#
loop_
_entity.id
_entity.type
_entity.pdbx_description
1 polymer ?
#
loop_
_entity_poly.entity_id
_entity_poly.type
_entity_poly.pdbx_seq_one_letter_code
_entity_poly.pdbx_strand_id
1 'polypeptide(L)' 'MPIASEQDLERAMDEFQRLTDAPEDSEQGERRRVLDADIKAYYAQHSDELRPGKPRHE' A
#
# COMPACT_ATOMS: atom_id res chain seq x y z
N MET A 1 -9.57 -5.59 1.62
CA MET A 1 -9.30 -6.52 0.52
C MET A 1 -7.85 -6.44 0.10
N PRO A 2 -7.24 -7.56 -0.17
CA PRO A 2 -5.86 -7.51 -0.63
C PRO A 2 -5.75 -6.85 -1.99
N ILE A 3 -4.60 -6.27 -2.23
CA ILE A 3 -4.34 -5.60 -3.48
C ILE A 3 -3.94 -6.64 -4.51
N ALA A 4 -4.65 -6.66 -5.62
CA ALA A 4 -4.44 -7.68 -6.64
C ALA A 4 -3.77 -7.17 -7.90
N SER A 5 -3.72 -5.85 -8.09
CA SER A 5 -3.15 -5.31 -9.32
C SER A 5 -2.61 -3.93 -9.02
N GLU A 6 -1.91 -3.36 -10.00
CA GLU A 6 -1.39 -2.01 -9.85
C GLU A 6 -2.50 -1.00 -9.68
N GLN A 7 -3.61 -1.21 -10.36
CA GLN A 7 -4.73 -0.31 -10.19
C GLN A 7 -5.25 -0.34 -8.76
N ASP A 8 -5.34 -1.53 -8.22
CA ASP A 8 -5.77 -1.67 -6.83
C ASP A 8 -4.79 -0.99 -5.91
N LEU A 9 -3.51 -1.13 -6.21
CA LEU A 9 -2.48 -0.47 -5.41
C LEU A 9 -2.65 1.03 -5.45
N GLU A 10 -2.87 1.59 -6.63
CA GLU A 10 -3.04 3.03 -6.74
C GLU A 10 -4.24 3.53 -5.95
N ARG A 11 -5.32 2.78 -6.01
CA ARG A 11 -6.50 3.15 -5.25
C ARG A 11 -6.23 3.09 -3.75
N ALA A 12 -5.54 2.05 -3.35
CA ALA A 12 -5.22 1.90 -1.93
C ALA A 12 -4.33 3.05 -1.46
N MET A 13 -3.37 3.42 -2.27
CA MET A 13 -2.48 4.51 -1.89
C MET A 13 -3.23 5.84 -1.85
N ASP A 14 -4.13 6.04 -2.79
CA ASP A 14 -4.93 7.26 -2.79
C ASP A 14 -5.79 7.34 -1.53
N GLU A 15 -6.44 6.26 -1.19
CA GLU A 15 -7.25 6.23 0.01
C GLU A 15 -6.38 6.40 1.25
N PHE A 16 -5.23 5.76 1.25
CA PHE A 16 -4.31 5.88 2.37
C PHE A 16 -3.93 7.33 2.60
N GLN A 17 -3.65 8.05 1.53
CA GLN A 17 -3.28 9.46 1.66
C GLN A 17 -4.43 10.29 2.21
N ARG A 18 -5.64 9.96 1.81
CA ARG A 18 -6.79 10.69 2.32
C ARG A 18 -6.98 10.48 3.81
N LEU A 19 -6.55 9.34 4.31
CA LEU A 19 -6.71 9.01 5.71
C LEU A 19 -5.50 9.37 6.54
N THR A 20 -4.54 10.07 5.96
CA THR A 20 -3.29 10.38 6.65
C THR A 20 -3.54 11.11 7.98
N ASP A 21 -4.52 12.01 8.00
CA ASP A 21 -4.79 12.79 9.19
C ASP A 21 -5.83 12.16 10.10
N ALA A 22 -6.27 10.96 9.80
CA ALA A 22 -7.31 10.34 10.59
C ALA A 22 -6.78 9.95 11.97
N PRO A 23 -7.58 10.15 13.03
CA PRO A 23 -7.15 9.68 14.35
C PRO A 23 -7.02 8.17 14.37
N GLU A 24 -6.06 7.69 15.13
CA GLU A 24 -5.79 6.26 15.15
C GLU A 24 -6.92 5.46 15.75
N ASP A 25 -7.66 6.06 16.66
CA ASP A 25 -8.74 5.33 17.32
C ASP A 25 -10.09 5.53 16.63
N SER A 26 -10.07 6.03 15.41
CA SER A 26 -11.30 6.17 14.63
C SER A 26 -11.40 5.03 13.63
N GLU A 27 -12.59 4.89 13.04
CA GLU A 27 -12.77 3.90 11.98
C GLU A 27 -11.85 4.17 10.82
N GLN A 28 -11.63 5.43 10.52
CA GLN A 28 -10.76 5.80 9.42
C GLN A 28 -9.32 5.45 9.74
N GLY A 29 -8.93 5.60 10.98
CA GLY A 29 -7.59 5.20 11.38
C GLY A 29 -7.38 3.70 11.24
N GLU A 30 -8.40 2.91 11.58
CA GLU A 30 -8.32 1.48 11.37
C GLU A 30 -8.24 1.14 9.90
N ARG A 31 -9.01 1.84 9.10
CA ARG A 31 -8.95 1.62 7.65
C ARG A 31 -7.55 1.91 7.13
N ARG A 32 -6.95 2.97 7.63
CA ARG A 32 -5.61 3.32 7.22
C ARG A 32 -4.63 2.21 7.55
N ARG A 33 -4.79 1.59 8.71
CA ARG A 33 -3.92 0.48 9.08
C ARG A 33 -4.08 -0.69 8.14
N VAL A 34 -5.31 -1.01 7.77
CA VAL A 34 -5.56 -2.10 6.85
C VAL A 34 -4.92 -1.80 5.50
N LEU A 35 -5.08 -0.58 5.03
CA LEU A 35 -4.46 -0.20 3.77
C LEU A 35 -2.95 -0.29 3.84
N ASP A 36 -2.38 0.14 4.95
CA ASP A 36 -0.94 0.08 5.11
C ASP A 36 -0.47 -1.37 5.03
N ALA A 37 -1.15 -2.27 5.70
CA ALA A 37 -0.77 -3.68 5.66
C ALA A 37 -0.92 -4.25 4.26
N ASP A 38 -2.01 -3.89 3.58
CA ASP A 38 -2.23 -4.40 2.23
C ASP A 38 -1.17 -3.88 1.27
N ILE A 39 -0.83 -2.61 1.39
CA ILE A 39 0.19 -2.04 0.52
C ILE A 39 1.53 -2.71 0.76
N LYS A 40 1.87 -2.91 2.01
CA LYS A 40 3.13 -3.57 2.32
C LYS A 40 3.16 -4.99 1.82
N ALA A 41 2.05 -5.69 1.93
CA ALA A 41 1.98 -7.06 1.44
C ALA A 41 2.17 -7.11 -0.07
N TYR A 42 1.56 -6.15 -0.77
CA TYR A 42 1.73 -6.09 -2.21
C TYR A 42 3.19 -5.87 -2.58
N TYR A 43 3.83 -4.93 -1.92
CA TYR A 43 5.24 -4.68 -2.19
C TYR A 43 6.10 -5.89 -1.87
N ALA A 44 5.77 -6.59 -0.80
CA ALA A 44 6.54 -7.77 -0.46
C ALA A 44 6.45 -8.85 -1.52
N GLN A 45 5.27 -9.01 -2.12
CA GLN A 45 5.09 -10.01 -3.15
C GLN A 45 5.72 -9.59 -4.47
N HIS A 46 5.84 -8.30 -4.70
CA HIS A 46 6.37 -7.79 -5.97
C HIS A 46 7.66 -7.02 -5.76
N SER A 47 8.42 -7.37 -4.74
CA SER A 47 9.61 -6.61 -4.41
C SER A 47 10.61 -6.58 -5.55
N ASP A 48 10.68 -7.65 -6.31
CA ASP A 48 11.61 -7.68 -7.43
C ASP A 48 11.25 -6.69 -8.52
N GLU A 49 9.98 -6.38 -8.64
CA GLU A 49 9.51 -5.47 -9.67
C GLU A 49 9.46 -4.04 -9.21
N LEU A 50 9.17 -3.85 -7.92
CA LEU A 50 8.88 -2.51 -7.42
C LEU A 50 10.00 -1.91 -6.60
N ARG A 51 11.04 -2.68 -6.31
CA ARG A 51 12.10 -2.17 -5.47
C ARG A 51 12.84 -1.03 -6.17
N PRO A 52 12.84 0.15 -5.59
CA PRO A 52 13.56 1.26 -6.20
C PRO A 52 15.07 1.02 -6.10
N GLY A 53 15.77 1.44 -7.10
CA GLY A 53 17.21 1.26 -7.11
C GLY A 53 17.67 -0.15 -7.34
N LYS A 54 16.77 -1.03 -7.72
CA LYS A 54 17.14 -2.40 -8.00
C LYS A 54 18.12 -2.46 -9.15
N PRO A 55 19.21 -3.18 -8.98
CA PRO A 55 20.17 -3.30 -10.10
C PRO A 55 19.57 -4.08 -11.23
N ARG A 56 19.94 -3.69 -12.41
CA ARG A 56 19.45 -4.37 -13.57
C ARG A 56 20.20 -5.67 -13.74
N HIS A 57 19.51 -6.62 -14.28
CA HIS A 57 20.16 -7.85 -14.69
C HIS A 57 20.73 -7.65 -16.06
N GLU A 58 21.96 -7.85 -16.16
CA GLU A 58 22.55 -7.66 -17.49
C GLU A 58 23.01 -8.90 -18.06
#